data_0101a92fa63b309a6b4757cb7a6ea437
#
_entry.id   0101a92fa63b309a6b4757cb7a6ea437
#
_cell.length_a   1.000
_cell.length_b   1.000
_cell.length_c   1.000
_cell.angle_alpha   90.00
_cell.angle_beta   90.00
_cell.angle_gamma   90.00
#
_symmetry.space_group_name_H-M   'P 1'
#
loop_
_entity.id
_entity.type
_entity.pdbx_description
1 polymer ?
#
loop_
_entity_poly.entity_id
_entity_poly.type
_entity_poly.pdbx_seq_one_letter_code
_entity_poly.pdbx_strand_id
1 'polypeptide(L)'
;MKIRVLVGTKKGAFILTSDGKRKKWKVQGPLFEGWEVYHMAGSPADPNRIYASQTSGWFGQVIQRSSDGGKTWETPGGGPVKGPDGMPHGESNKFVYEGKVGEHLFYDGSMKPWAFKRVWHLEPDLKDKDTCWAGVEDAALFKTTDGGATWKELPGLRTHASAPKWMPGAGGMCLHTIVLDKAVPDRMFVAISA
;
A
#
# COMPACT_ATOMS: atom_id res chain seq x y z
N MET A 1 16.91 0.71 23.82
CA MET A 1 15.82 0.86 22.84
C MET A 1 16.33 0.36 21.50
N LYS A 2 15.59 -0.49 20.79
CA LYS A 2 15.97 -1.01 19.47
C LYS A 2 15.29 -0.14 18.40
N ILE A 3 16.04 0.33 17.42
CA ILE A 3 15.53 1.18 16.33
C ILE A 3 15.50 0.35 15.06
N ARG A 4 14.46 0.50 14.28
CA ARG A 4 14.27 -0.14 12.99
C ARG A 4 13.88 0.90 11.94
N VAL A 5 14.53 0.85 10.78
CA VAL A 5 14.18 1.63 9.59
C VAL A 5 13.78 0.66 8.50
N LEU A 6 12.63 0.89 7.89
CA LEU A 6 12.08 0.11 6.79
C LEU A 6 12.32 0.90 5.50
N VAL A 7 12.91 0.26 4.50
CA VAL A 7 13.32 0.93 3.25
C VAL A 7 12.80 0.14 2.06
N GLY A 8 11.88 0.71 1.32
CA GLY A 8 11.46 0.22 0.01
C GLY A 8 12.33 0.80 -1.10
N THR A 9 12.64 0.01 -2.10
CA THR A 9 13.43 0.41 -3.27
C THR A 9 12.93 -0.25 -4.55
N LYS A 10 13.44 0.18 -5.71
CA LYS A 10 13.20 -0.47 -7.00
C LYS A 10 13.80 -1.87 -7.14
N LYS A 11 14.63 -2.30 -6.19
CA LYS A 11 15.34 -3.59 -6.24
C LYS A 11 14.97 -4.53 -5.09
N GLY A 12 13.87 -4.24 -4.41
CA GLY A 12 13.44 -4.96 -3.21
C GLY A 12 13.39 -4.06 -1.99
N ALA A 13 13.32 -4.67 -0.81
CA ALA A 13 13.22 -3.96 0.46
C ALA A 13 14.35 -4.32 1.41
N PHE A 14 14.60 -3.41 2.37
CA PHE A 14 15.61 -3.59 3.40
C PHE A 14 15.06 -3.23 4.78
N ILE A 15 15.51 -3.95 5.79
CA ILE A 15 15.25 -3.63 7.20
C ILE A 15 16.59 -3.34 7.87
N LEU A 16 16.75 -2.11 8.33
CA LEU A 16 17.94 -1.69 9.05
C LEU A 16 17.61 -1.66 10.54
N THR A 17 18.44 -2.30 11.36
CA THR A 17 18.28 -2.32 12.81
C THR A 17 19.51 -1.79 13.53
N SER A 18 19.29 -1.00 14.58
CA SER A 18 20.35 -0.46 15.42
C SER A 18 19.92 -0.42 16.89
N ASP A 19 20.89 -0.25 17.78
CA ASP A 19 20.63 0.15 19.17
C ASP A 19 20.28 1.65 19.27
N GLY A 20 19.97 2.13 20.46
CA GLY A 20 19.64 3.53 20.69
C GLY A 20 20.74 4.53 20.32
N LYS A 21 21.99 4.07 20.22
CA LYS A 21 23.15 4.92 19.87
C LYS A 21 23.28 5.17 18.36
N ARG A 22 22.61 4.35 17.52
CA ARG A 22 22.60 4.47 16.05
C ARG A 22 23.99 4.50 15.37
N LYS A 23 25.02 4.03 16.06
CA LYS A 23 26.41 4.03 15.53
C LYS A 23 26.71 2.85 14.60
N LYS A 24 25.98 1.73 14.81
CA LYS A 24 26.12 0.52 13.99
C LYS A 24 24.75 0.05 13.56
N TRP A 25 24.64 -0.37 12.30
CA TRP A 25 23.41 -0.84 11.69
C TRP A 25 23.60 -2.25 11.15
N LYS A 26 22.69 -3.13 11.48
CA LYS A 26 22.54 -4.43 10.84
C LYS A 26 21.52 -4.24 9.69
N VAL A 27 21.91 -4.65 8.49
CA VAL A 27 21.05 -4.61 7.29
C VAL A 27 20.57 -6.02 6.99
N GLN A 28 19.26 -6.16 6.80
CA GLN A 28 18.59 -7.36 6.30
C GLN A 28 18.00 -7.02 4.94
N GLY A 29 18.23 -7.87 3.94
CA GLY A 29 17.74 -7.69 2.57
C GLY A 29 18.84 -7.98 1.53
N PRO A 30 18.53 -7.85 0.23
CA PRO A 30 17.22 -7.45 -0.30
C PRO A 30 16.13 -8.50 0.03
N LEU A 31 14.97 -8.01 0.48
CA LEU A 31 13.72 -8.77 0.54
C LEU A 31 12.98 -8.50 -0.75
N PHE A 32 12.21 -9.47 -1.26
CA PHE A 32 11.45 -9.33 -2.50
C PHE A 32 12.32 -8.93 -3.70
N GLU A 33 13.45 -9.61 -3.87
CA GLU A 33 14.42 -9.30 -4.91
C GLU A 33 13.77 -9.28 -6.31
N GLY A 34 14.05 -8.21 -7.07
CA GLY A 34 13.47 -8.00 -8.40
C GLY A 34 12.11 -7.29 -8.40
N TRP A 35 11.50 -7.02 -7.23
CA TRP A 35 10.28 -6.24 -7.12
C TRP A 35 10.54 -4.80 -6.74
N GLU A 36 9.75 -3.87 -7.27
CA GLU A 36 9.71 -2.51 -6.76
C GLU A 36 8.87 -2.48 -5.49
N VAL A 37 9.44 -2.02 -4.39
CA VAL A 37 8.74 -1.83 -3.11
C VAL A 37 8.52 -0.34 -2.87
N TYR A 38 7.28 0.10 -3.02
CA TYR A 38 6.92 1.51 -2.90
C TYR A 38 6.85 1.97 -1.45
N HIS A 39 6.30 1.16 -0.58
CA HIS A 39 6.13 1.52 0.82
C HIS A 39 6.24 0.31 1.75
N MET A 40 6.82 0.55 2.91
CA MET A 40 6.82 -0.38 4.04
C MET A 40 6.38 0.34 5.30
N ALA A 41 5.47 -0.26 6.05
CA ALA A 41 4.96 0.31 7.29
C ALA A 41 4.94 -0.72 8.42
N GLY A 42 5.47 -0.35 9.58
CA GLY A 42 5.36 -1.15 10.80
C GLY A 42 4.16 -0.72 11.63
N SER A 43 3.40 -1.67 12.14
CA SER A 43 2.26 -1.37 13.00
C SER A 43 2.71 -0.75 14.34
N PRO A 44 2.10 0.36 14.77
CA PRO A 44 2.29 0.87 16.13
C PRO A 44 1.71 -0.05 17.22
N ALA A 45 0.66 -0.82 16.87
CA ALA A 45 -0.02 -1.74 17.78
C ALA A 45 0.77 -3.03 18.04
N ASP A 46 1.59 -3.47 17.08
CA ASP A 46 2.43 -4.66 17.22
C ASP A 46 3.76 -4.47 16.46
N PRO A 47 4.89 -4.39 17.16
CA PRO A 47 6.20 -4.19 16.53
C PRO A 47 6.65 -5.34 15.61
N ASN A 48 6.00 -6.50 15.68
CA ASN A 48 6.27 -7.62 14.79
C ASN A 48 5.47 -7.56 13.48
N ARG A 49 4.39 -6.77 13.44
CA ARG A 49 3.59 -6.58 12.25
C ARG A 49 4.20 -5.54 11.32
N ILE A 50 4.48 -5.96 10.08
CA ILE A 50 4.98 -5.08 9.01
C ILE A 50 4.18 -5.39 7.75
N TYR A 51 3.83 -4.35 7.01
CA TYR A 51 3.26 -4.44 5.67
C TYR A 51 4.27 -3.89 4.66
N ALA A 52 4.28 -4.46 3.45
CA ALA A 52 5.11 -4.01 2.34
C ALA A 52 4.31 -4.05 1.04
N SER A 53 4.23 -2.93 0.34
CA SER A 53 3.61 -2.86 -0.98
C SER A 53 4.68 -3.07 -2.04
N GLN A 54 4.49 -4.10 -2.86
CA GLN A 54 5.38 -4.40 -3.98
C GLN A 54 4.61 -4.45 -5.28
N THR A 55 5.26 -4.07 -6.37
CA THR A 55 4.69 -4.11 -7.71
C THR A 55 5.68 -4.63 -8.74
N SER A 56 5.15 -5.20 -9.78
CA SER A 56 5.91 -5.66 -10.94
C SER A 56 5.07 -5.42 -12.19
N GLY A 57 5.73 -5.09 -13.29
CA GLY A 57 5.07 -4.96 -14.59
C GLY A 57 4.47 -6.28 -15.10
N TRP A 58 4.89 -7.42 -14.56
CA TRP A 58 4.42 -8.75 -14.94
C TRP A 58 3.38 -9.33 -14.00
N PHE A 59 3.58 -9.17 -12.69
CA PHE A 59 2.76 -9.83 -11.66
C PHE A 59 1.80 -8.88 -10.95
N GLY A 60 1.76 -7.59 -11.35
CA GLY A 60 0.87 -6.60 -10.78
C GLY A 60 1.28 -6.16 -9.38
N GLN A 61 0.29 -5.83 -8.56
CA GLN A 61 0.43 -5.29 -7.22
C GLN A 61 0.19 -6.37 -6.17
N VAL A 62 1.09 -6.46 -5.18
CA VAL A 62 0.99 -7.37 -4.04
C VAL A 62 1.31 -6.63 -2.75
N ILE A 63 0.54 -6.88 -1.69
CA ILE A 63 0.88 -6.46 -0.33
C ILE A 63 1.29 -7.68 0.46
N GLN A 64 2.53 -7.67 0.92
CA GLN A 64 3.07 -8.67 1.81
C GLN A 64 2.89 -8.26 3.27
N ARG A 65 2.72 -9.25 4.14
CA ARG A 65 2.64 -9.09 5.58
C ARG A 65 3.68 -9.94 6.29
N SER A 66 4.33 -9.36 7.28
CA SER A 66 5.13 -10.10 8.27
C SER A 66 4.46 -10.01 9.64
N SER A 67 4.52 -11.09 10.42
CA SER A 67 4.04 -11.15 11.80
C SER A 67 5.18 -11.46 12.80
N ASP A 68 6.42 -11.44 12.36
CA ASP A 68 7.62 -11.79 13.14
C ASP A 68 8.76 -10.75 13.01
N GLY A 69 8.41 -9.54 12.67
CA GLY A 69 9.34 -8.42 12.54
C GLY A 69 10.18 -8.43 11.26
N GLY A 70 9.66 -9.07 10.20
CA GLY A 70 10.28 -9.10 8.88
C GLY A 70 11.18 -10.31 8.63
N LYS A 71 11.10 -11.36 9.44
CA LYS A 71 11.85 -12.60 9.23
C LYS A 71 11.18 -13.48 8.17
N THR A 72 9.85 -13.60 8.25
CA THR A 72 9.03 -14.30 7.26
C THR A 72 7.94 -13.40 6.70
N TRP A 73 7.48 -13.69 5.50
CA TRP A 73 6.50 -12.90 4.77
C TRP A 73 5.46 -13.79 4.11
N GLU A 74 4.24 -13.31 4.06
CA GLU A 74 3.10 -13.96 3.44
C GLU A 74 2.25 -12.94 2.67
N THR A 75 1.51 -13.41 1.66
CA THR A 75 0.49 -12.62 0.96
C THR A 75 -0.88 -12.98 1.52
N PRO A 76 -1.46 -12.19 2.44
CA PRO A 76 -2.75 -12.51 3.05
C PRO A 76 -3.87 -12.53 2.01
N GLY A 77 -4.72 -13.55 2.07
CA GLY A 77 -5.85 -13.68 1.14
C GLY A 77 -5.43 -13.88 -0.32
N GLY A 78 -4.13 -14.03 -0.56
CA GLY A 78 -3.59 -14.30 -1.87
C GLY A 78 -4.02 -15.68 -2.38
N GLY A 79 -4.35 -15.72 -3.65
CA GLY A 79 -4.56 -16.94 -4.41
C GLY A 79 -3.83 -16.82 -5.73
N PRO A 80 -3.65 -17.92 -6.47
CA PRO A 80 -2.93 -17.87 -7.74
C PRO A 80 -3.63 -16.89 -8.70
N VAL A 81 -2.89 -15.87 -9.10
CA VAL A 81 -3.29 -14.97 -10.18
C VAL A 81 -3.01 -15.67 -11.49
N LYS A 82 -4.02 -15.84 -12.31
CA LYS A 82 -3.83 -16.36 -13.68
C LYS A 82 -3.48 -15.22 -14.61
N GLY A 83 -2.34 -15.35 -15.30
CA GLY A 83 -1.99 -14.44 -16.38
C GLY A 83 -2.87 -14.63 -17.63
N PRO A 84 -2.66 -13.82 -18.67
CA PRO A 84 -3.37 -13.94 -19.94
C PRO A 84 -3.18 -15.33 -20.63
N ASP A 85 -2.11 -16.04 -20.28
CA ASP A 85 -1.79 -17.39 -20.73
C ASP A 85 -2.47 -18.49 -19.91
N GLY A 86 -3.26 -18.12 -18.89
CA GLY A 86 -3.92 -19.05 -17.96
C GLY A 86 -3.01 -19.70 -16.92
N MET A 87 -1.71 -19.38 -16.92
CA MET A 87 -0.73 -19.92 -15.97
C MET A 87 -0.74 -19.13 -14.65
N PRO A 88 -0.37 -19.76 -13.53
CA PRO A 88 -0.21 -19.05 -12.27
C PRO A 88 0.94 -18.04 -12.35
N HIS A 89 0.66 -16.75 -12.13
CA HIS A 89 1.64 -15.67 -12.14
C HIS A 89 1.92 -15.05 -10.77
N GLY A 90 1.68 -15.77 -9.71
CA GLY A 90 1.90 -15.32 -8.34
C GLY A 90 0.62 -15.23 -7.52
N GLU A 91 0.69 -14.50 -6.44
CA GLU A 91 -0.42 -14.32 -5.49
C GLU A 91 -0.76 -12.83 -5.39
N SER A 92 -2.03 -12.50 -5.21
CA SER A 92 -2.46 -11.12 -4.98
C SER A 92 -3.53 -11.05 -3.90
N ASN A 93 -3.55 -9.90 -3.20
CA ASN A 93 -4.59 -9.58 -2.24
C ASN A 93 -5.90 -9.25 -2.96
N LYS A 94 -7.01 -9.44 -2.28
CA LYS A 94 -8.32 -9.10 -2.82
C LYS A 94 -8.66 -7.62 -2.56
N PHE A 95 -8.70 -6.82 -3.63
CA PHE A 95 -9.17 -5.43 -3.59
C PHE A 95 -10.59 -5.35 -4.16
N VAL A 96 -11.48 -4.67 -3.44
CA VAL A 96 -12.90 -4.55 -3.79
C VAL A 96 -13.29 -3.08 -3.81
N TYR A 97 -13.64 -2.56 -4.98
CA TYR A 97 -14.25 -1.24 -5.14
C TYR A 97 -15.70 -1.24 -4.68
N GLU A 98 -16.16 -0.14 -4.10
CA GLU A 98 -17.55 0.06 -3.73
C GLU A 98 -18.32 0.71 -4.89
N GLY A 99 -19.43 0.09 -5.27
CA GLY A 99 -20.32 0.61 -6.31
C GLY A 99 -19.73 0.64 -7.71
N LYS A 100 -20.21 1.59 -8.53
CA LYS A 100 -19.72 1.79 -9.89
C LYS A 100 -18.37 2.50 -9.88
N VAL A 101 -17.38 1.92 -10.54
CA VAL A 101 -16.03 2.47 -10.58
C VAL A 101 -16.00 3.83 -11.30
N GLY A 102 -16.62 3.96 -12.45
CA GLY A 102 -16.70 5.22 -13.20
C GLY A 102 -15.40 5.61 -13.90
N GLU A 103 -15.30 6.88 -14.28
CA GLU A 103 -14.17 7.45 -15.02
C GLU A 103 -13.69 8.75 -14.36
N HIS A 104 -12.46 9.12 -14.65
CA HIS A 104 -11.86 10.38 -14.22
C HIS A 104 -11.19 11.10 -15.40
N LEU A 105 -11.02 12.41 -15.27
CA LEU A 105 -10.28 13.23 -16.23
C LEU A 105 -8.79 12.87 -16.17
N PHE A 106 -8.14 12.79 -17.34
CA PHE A 106 -6.70 12.60 -17.46
C PHE A 106 -6.04 13.89 -18.00
N TYR A 107 -4.70 14.00 -17.87
CA TYR A 107 -3.98 15.24 -18.21
C TYR A 107 -4.11 15.71 -19.67
N ASP A 108 -4.41 14.80 -20.57
CA ASP A 108 -4.62 15.08 -22.00
C ASP A 108 -6.05 15.47 -22.34
N GLY A 109 -6.93 15.61 -21.33
CA GLY A 109 -8.34 15.91 -21.48
C GLY A 109 -9.22 14.69 -21.75
N SER A 110 -8.67 13.49 -21.89
CA SER A 110 -9.46 12.27 -22.09
C SER A 110 -10.06 11.76 -20.77
N MET A 111 -11.20 11.07 -20.87
CA MET A 111 -11.77 10.32 -19.75
C MET A 111 -11.16 8.91 -19.73
N LYS A 112 -10.73 8.46 -18.54
CA LYS A 112 -10.18 7.12 -18.34
C LYS A 112 -10.90 6.43 -17.19
N PRO A 113 -11.14 5.12 -17.26
CA PRO A 113 -11.69 4.39 -16.14
C PRO A 113 -10.74 4.43 -14.94
N TRP A 114 -11.30 4.52 -13.74
CA TRP A 114 -10.53 4.30 -12.53
C TRP A 114 -9.93 2.89 -12.55
N ALA A 115 -8.65 2.78 -12.33
CA ALA A 115 -7.95 1.52 -12.33
C ALA A 115 -7.06 1.40 -11.09
N PHE A 116 -7.07 0.22 -10.49
CA PHE A 116 -6.11 -0.11 -9.45
C PHE A 116 -4.77 -0.49 -10.10
N LYS A 117 -3.73 0.29 -9.83
CA LYS A 117 -2.42 0.09 -10.46
C LYS A 117 -1.34 -0.28 -9.47
N ARG A 118 -1.21 0.48 -8.38
CA ARG A 118 -0.19 0.26 -7.34
C ARG A 118 -0.59 0.87 -6.02
N VAL A 119 -0.02 0.37 -4.94
CA VAL A 119 -0.17 0.95 -3.60
C VAL A 119 1.01 1.87 -3.31
N TRP A 120 0.73 3.15 -3.10
CA TRP A 120 1.72 4.17 -2.81
C TRP A 120 2.00 4.33 -1.32
N HIS A 121 0.98 4.12 -0.48
CA HIS A 121 1.09 4.32 0.96
C HIS A 121 0.31 3.25 1.72
N LEU A 122 0.90 2.74 2.78
CA LEU A 122 0.29 1.84 3.76
C LEU A 122 0.34 2.51 5.11
N GLU A 123 -0.79 2.70 5.77
CA GLU A 123 -0.89 3.29 7.11
C GLU A 123 -1.57 2.31 8.06
N PRO A 124 -0.80 1.55 8.86
CA PRO A 124 -1.37 0.66 9.87
C PRO A 124 -2.06 1.43 10.99
N ASP A 125 -3.14 0.87 11.53
CA ASP A 125 -3.89 1.44 12.63
C ASP A 125 -3.02 1.57 13.89
N LEU A 126 -3.33 2.58 14.71
CA LEU A 126 -2.59 2.93 15.91
C LEU A 126 -2.77 1.90 17.04
N LYS A 127 -3.87 1.14 17.05
CA LYS A 127 -4.28 0.25 18.13
C LYS A 127 -4.56 -1.18 17.68
N ASP A 128 -4.87 -1.39 16.40
CA ASP A 128 -5.20 -2.71 15.84
C ASP A 128 -4.22 -3.09 14.74
N LYS A 129 -3.43 -4.14 14.97
CA LYS A 129 -2.42 -4.62 14.03
C LYS A 129 -2.99 -5.18 12.72
N ASP A 130 -4.26 -5.59 12.72
CA ASP A 130 -4.93 -6.19 11.56
C ASP A 130 -5.70 -5.17 10.72
N THR A 131 -5.82 -3.95 11.21
CA THR A 131 -6.37 -2.81 10.47
C THR A 131 -5.25 -1.99 9.82
N CYS A 132 -5.41 -1.69 8.51
CA CYS A 132 -4.48 -0.87 7.76
C CYS A 132 -5.22 -0.15 6.61
N TRP A 133 -4.78 1.05 6.26
CA TRP A 133 -5.25 1.78 5.08
C TRP A 133 -4.22 1.74 3.97
N ALA A 134 -4.71 1.70 2.73
CA ALA A 134 -3.88 1.73 1.52
C ALA A 134 -4.31 2.87 0.60
N GLY A 135 -3.37 3.77 0.33
CA GLY A 135 -3.49 4.80 -0.71
C GLY A 135 -2.96 4.27 -2.03
N VAL A 136 -3.75 4.38 -3.08
CA VAL A 136 -3.44 3.74 -4.35
C VAL A 136 -3.43 4.71 -5.54
N GLU A 137 -2.90 4.24 -6.64
CA GLU A 137 -3.06 4.79 -7.97
C GLU A 137 -4.22 4.03 -8.69
N ASP A 138 -5.20 4.63 -9.33
CA ASP A 138 -5.54 6.04 -9.41
C ASP A 138 -6.19 6.47 -8.08
N ALA A 139 -5.87 7.61 -7.53
CA ALA A 139 -6.22 8.14 -6.21
C ALA A 139 -7.48 7.56 -5.53
N ALA A 140 -7.39 6.35 -4.97
CA ALA A 140 -8.43 5.74 -4.17
C ALA A 140 -7.88 5.30 -2.80
N LEU A 141 -8.78 5.15 -1.83
CA LEU A 141 -8.46 4.76 -0.47
C LEU A 141 -9.11 3.42 -0.15
N PHE A 142 -8.32 2.48 0.32
CA PHE A 142 -8.79 1.17 0.75
C PHE A 142 -8.48 0.93 2.24
N LYS A 143 -9.28 0.09 2.87
CA LYS A 143 -9.08 -0.36 4.26
C LYS A 143 -9.16 -1.88 4.34
N THR A 144 -8.28 -2.47 5.11
CA THR A 144 -8.38 -3.84 5.60
C THR A 144 -8.66 -3.85 7.10
N THR A 145 -9.32 -4.91 7.58
CA THR A 145 -9.52 -5.22 9.01
C THR A 145 -9.19 -6.68 9.31
N ASP A 146 -8.60 -7.38 8.35
CA ASP A 146 -8.24 -8.80 8.43
C ASP A 146 -6.75 -9.04 8.13
N GLY A 147 -5.94 -8.02 8.38
CA GLY A 147 -4.49 -8.10 8.21
C GLY A 147 -4.04 -8.13 6.75
N GLY A 148 -4.85 -7.61 5.83
CA GLY A 148 -4.50 -7.47 4.42
C GLY A 148 -5.03 -8.58 3.52
N ALA A 149 -5.88 -9.49 4.02
CA ALA A 149 -6.48 -10.53 3.19
C ALA A 149 -7.52 -9.93 2.22
N THR A 150 -8.33 -8.99 2.72
CA THR A 150 -9.32 -8.26 1.90
C THR A 150 -9.16 -6.77 2.12
N TRP A 151 -9.16 -6.02 1.04
CA TRP A 151 -9.11 -4.57 1.02
C TRP A 151 -10.40 -4.01 0.42
N LYS A 152 -11.18 -3.29 1.21
CA LYS A 152 -12.44 -2.66 0.78
C LYS A 152 -12.23 -1.17 0.57
N GLU A 153 -12.76 -0.65 -0.53
CA GLU A 153 -12.71 0.78 -0.80
C GLU A 153 -13.47 1.59 0.25
N LEU A 154 -12.94 2.76 0.59
CA LEU A 154 -13.64 3.87 1.23
C LEU A 154 -13.99 4.90 0.15
N PRO A 155 -15.18 4.86 -0.44
CA PRO A 155 -15.49 5.57 -1.69
C PRO A 155 -15.55 7.09 -1.54
N GLY A 156 -15.61 7.60 -0.30
CA GLY A 156 -15.74 9.03 -0.01
C GLY A 156 -14.64 9.91 -0.64
N LEU A 157 -13.44 9.35 -0.89
CA LEU A 157 -12.40 10.10 -1.60
C LEU A 157 -12.75 10.24 -3.08
N ARG A 158 -12.97 9.15 -3.76
CA ARG A 158 -13.24 9.13 -5.22
C ARG A 158 -14.56 9.79 -5.59
N THR A 159 -15.54 9.78 -4.69
CA THR A 159 -16.84 10.44 -4.84
C THR A 159 -16.88 11.84 -4.23
N HIS A 160 -15.76 12.39 -3.77
CA HIS A 160 -15.71 13.72 -3.20
C HIS A 160 -16.12 14.79 -4.21
N ALA A 161 -16.83 15.83 -3.78
CA ALA A 161 -17.35 16.90 -4.64
C ALA A 161 -16.26 17.63 -5.46
N SER A 162 -15.00 17.59 -5.03
CA SER A 162 -13.87 18.15 -5.77
C SER A 162 -13.31 17.21 -6.85
N ALA A 163 -13.60 15.90 -6.80
CA ALA A 163 -13.01 14.93 -7.73
C ALA A 163 -13.15 15.28 -9.22
N PRO A 164 -14.29 15.84 -9.69
CA PRO A 164 -14.41 16.28 -11.08
C PRO A 164 -13.47 17.42 -11.48
N LYS A 165 -12.85 18.10 -10.51
CA LYS A 165 -11.89 19.19 -10.73
C LYS A 165 -10.43 18.74 -10.65
N TRP A 166 -10.19 17.48 -10.33
CA TRP A 166 -8.84 16.97 -10.26
C TRP A 166 -8.28 16.80 -11.66
N MET A 167 -7.09 17.36 -11.86
CA MET A 167 -6.42 17.34 -13.15
C MET A 167 -5.01 16.77 -12.97
N PRO A 168 -4.88 15.45 -13.10
CA PRO A 168 -3.59 14.79 -12.89
C PRO A 168 -2.57 15.22 -13.95
N GLY A 169 -1.31 15.26 -13.54
CA GLY A 169 -0.20 15.34 -14.48
C GLY A 169 -0.06 14.04 -15.30
N ALA A 170 0.94 14.00 -16.18
CA ALA A 170 1.21 12.86 -17.07
C ALA A 170 1.42 11.52 -16.32
N GLY A 171 1.86 11.58 -15.05
CA GLY A 171 2.04 10.41 -14.17
C GLY A 171 0.73 9.81 -13.63
N GLY A 172 -0.42 10.46 -13.85
CA GLY A 172 -1.69 10.05 -13.27
C GLY A 172 -1.90 10.56 -11.84
N MET A 173 -3.01 10.12 -11.24
CA MET A 173 -3.35 10.46 -9.85
C MET A 173 -2.84 9.39 -8.89
N CYS A 174 -2.40 9.81 -7.70
CA CYS A 174 -2.11 8.85 -6.64
C CYS A 174 -2.45 9.42 -5.26
N LEU A 175 -2.95 8.58 -4.38
CA LEU A 175 -2.99 8.85 -2.95
C LEU A 175 -1.68 8.37 -2.34
N HIS A 176 -0.79 9.32 -2.05
CA HIS A 176 0.59 9.02 -1.65
C HIS A 176 0.86 9.27 -0.15
N THR A 177 -0.09 9.84 0.60
CA THR A 177 0.09 10.09 2.03
C THR A 177 -1.22 9.90 2.77
N ILE A 178 -1.16 9.15 3.86
CA ILE A 178 -2.23 8.98 4.84
C ILE A 178 -1.62 9.26 6.20
N VAL A 179 -2.28 10.06 7.02
CA VAL A 179 -1.87 10.33 8.41
C VAL A 179 -3.08 10.17 9.31
N LEU A 180 -3.02 9.23 10.25
CA LEU A 180 -4.05 9.05 11.26
C LEU A 180 -3.87 10.04 12.39
N ASP A 181 -4.96 10.66 12.81
CA ASP A 181 -4.94 11.57 13.96
C ASP A 181 -4.87 10.77 15.27
N LYS A 182 -3.81 11.02 16.04
CA LYS A 182 -3.61 10.35 17.33
C LYS A 182 -4.55 10.84 18.43
N ALA A 183 -5.09 12.04 18.28
CA ALA A 183 -5.93 12.70 19.29
C ALA A 183 -7.42 12.50 19.04
N VAL A 184 -7.84 12.40 17.78
CA VAL A 184 -9.24 12.27 17.39
C VAL A 184 -9.42 10.98 16.63
N PRO A 185 -10.06 9.97 17.24
CA PRO A 185 -10.39 8.72 16.57
C PRO A 185 -11.16 8.97 15.27
N ASP A 186 -10.94 8.11 14.27
CA ASP A 186 -11.58 8.16 12.95
C ASP A 186 -11.28 9.41 12.10
N ARG A 187 -10.42 10.32 12.56
CA ARG A 187 -9.91 11.42 11.74
C ARG A 187 -8.61 11.05 11.06
N MET A 188 -8.58 11.25 9.75
CA MET A 188 -7.36 11.09 8.95
C MET A 188 -7.18 12.27 8.00
N PHE A 189 -5.94 12.51 7.65
CA PHE A 189 -5.55 13.45 6.58
C PHE A 189 -4.98 12.64 5.44
N VAL A 190 -5.36 13.00 4.21
CA VAL A 190 -4.85 12.36 3.00
C VAL A 190 -4.32 13.40 2.04
N ALA A 191 -3.26 13.05 1.31
CA ALA A 191 -2.75 13.87 0.23
C ALA A 191 -2.72 13.07 -1.07
N ILE A 192 -3.19 13.71 -2.13
CA ILE A 192 -3.23 13.16 -3.48
C ILE A 192 -2.44 14.07 -4.43
N SER A 193 -1.84 13.46 -5.46
CA SER A 193 -1.38 14.17 -6.65
C SER A 193 -2.50 14.17 -7.67
N ALA A 194 -3.12 15.34 -7.90
CA ALA A 194 -4.24 15.51 -8.82
C ALA A 194 -4.31 16.96 -9.34
#